data_e310df44e236096770c66281d462f826
#
_entry.id   e310df44e236096770c66281d462f826
#
_cell.length_a   1.000
_cell.length_b   1.000
_cell.length_c   1.000
_cell.angle_alpha   90.00
_cell.angle_beta   90.00
_cell.angle_gamma   90.00
#
_symmetry.space_group_name_H-M   'P 1'
#
loop_
_entity.id
_entity.type
_entity.pdbx_description
1 polymer ?
#
loop_
_entity_poly.entity_id
_entity_poly.type
_entity_poly.pdbx_seq_one_letter_code
_entity_poly.pdbx_strand_id
1 'polypeptide(L)'
;MSENHDRGLQVRREVMGDAFVDRALGNASEFTQPLQDFVNEHAWGGVWTRSGLPRATRSLITLAALTALKCPQELKGHVRGALNNGCTVEEIRETLLHCAVYALSLIHI
;
A
#
# COMPACT_ATOMS: atom_id res chain seq x y z
N MET A 1 7.30 21.42 1.64
CA MET A 1 7.62 20.14 1.00
C MET A 1 7.39 20.26 -0.50
N SER A 2 7.91 19.32 -1.27
CA SER A 2 7.76 19.36 -2.71
C SER A 2 6.31 19.14 -3.14
N GLU A 3 6.01 19.53 -4.38
CA GLU A 3 4.69 19.29 -4.98
C GLU A 3 4.37 17.81 -5.03
N ASN A 4 5.35 16.96 -5.35
CA ASN A 4 5.17 15.52 -5.37
C ASN A 4 4.88 14.97 -3.98
N HIS A 5 5.52 15.51 -2.95
CA HIS A 5 5.26 15.11 -1.57
C HIS A 5 3.80 15.41 -1.20
N ASP A 6 3.34 16.62 -1.50
CA ASP A 6 2.00 17.05 -1.13
C ASP A 6 0.93 16.28 -1.87
N ARG A 7 1.14 16.05 -3.16
CA ARG A 7 0.24 15.23 -3.97
C ARG A 7 0.23 13.79 -3.49
N GLY A 8 1.40 13.25 -3.16
CA GLY A 8 1.54 11.90 -2.64
C GLY A 8 0.83 11.73 -1.32
N LEU A 9 0.95 12.69 -0.42
CA LEU A 9 0.26 12.65 0.86
C LEU A 9 -1.26 12.62 0.66
N GLN A 10 -1.77 13.41 -0.29
CA GLN A 10 -3.19 13.42 -0.62
C GLN A 10 -3.64 12.05 -1.13
N VAL A 11 -2.91 11.46 -2.07
CA VAL A 11 -3.22 10.14 -2.62
C VAL A 11 -3.17 9.07 -1.52
N ARG A 12 -2.16 9.13 -0.67
CA ARG A 12 -2.03 8.21 0.46
C ARG A 12 -3.27 8.27 1.37
N ARG A 13 -3.77 9.47 1.64
CA ARG A 13 -4.98 9.65 2.45
C ARG A 13 -6.22 9.07 1.76
N GLU A 14 -6.33 9.25 0.45
CA GLU A 14 -7.44 8.70 -0.32
C GLU A 14 -7.45 7.18 -0.31
N VAL A 15 -6.29 6.56 -0.41
CA VAL A 15 -6.15 5.11 -0.45
C VAL A 15 -6.23 4.49 0.94
N MET A 16 -5.43 4.99 1.88
CA MET A 16 -5.27 4.36 3.20
C MET A 16 -6.25 4.88 4.24
N GLY A 17 -6.86 6.04 4.00
CA GLY A 17 -7.75 6.69 4.95
C GLY A 17 -7.01 7.66 5.86
N ASP A 18 -7.69 8.73 6.26
CA ASP A 18 -7.08 9.79 7.08
C ASP A 18 -6.61 9.29 8.43
N ALA A 19 -7.41 8.44 9.09
CA ALA A 19 -7.07 7.93 10.41
C ALA A 19 -5.77 7.13 10.39
N PHE A 20 -5.60 6.28 9.38
CA PHE A 20 -4.38 5.50 9.21
C PHE A 20 -3.17 6.41 9.00
N VAL A 21 -3.30 7.38 8.10
CA VAL A 21 -2.20 8.29 7.77
C VAL A 21 -1.85 9.17 8.97
N ASP A 22 -2.86 9.68 9.67
CA ASP A 22 -2.63 10.50 10.86
C ASP A 22 -1.88 9.73 11.93
N ARG A 23 -2.19 8.44 12.14
CA ARG A 23 -1.45 7.61 13.07
C ARG A 23 -0.01 7.40 12.62
N ALA A 24 0.20 7.12 11.34
CA ALA A 24 1.54 6.91 10.81
C ALA A 24 2.42 8.15 10.97
N LEU A 25 1.88 9.31 10.62
CA LEU A 25 2.62 10.57 10.73
C LEU A 25 2.78 10.98 12.19
N GLY A 26 1.77 10.75 13.03
CA GLY A 26 1.82 11.08 14.45
C GLY A 26 2.80 10.22 15.24
N ASN A 27 3.03 8.99 14.78
CA ASN A 27 3.98 8.09 15.42
C ASN A 27 5.40 8.24 14.89
N ALA A 28 5.60 9.07 13.86
CA ALA A 28 6.92 9.30 13.31
C ALA A 28 7.78 10.05 14.32
N SER A 29 9.01 9.55 14.50
CA SER A 29 10.01 10.23 15.32
C SER A 29 10.89 11.10 14.44
N GLU A 30 11.76 11.90 15.07
CA GLU A 30 12.77 12.64 14.31
C GLU A 30 13.60 11.69 13.43
N PHE A 31 13.88 10.50 13.94
CA PHE A 31 14.64 9.51 13.19
C PHE A 31 13.87 8.97 11.98
N THR A 32 12.57 8.71 12.13
CA THR A 32 11.76 8.08 11.06
C THR A 32 11.07 9.08 10.14
N GLN A 33 11.04 10.37 10.50
CA GLN A 33 10.37 11.37 9.67
C GLN A 33 10.89 11.40 8.23
N PRO A 34 12.22 11.33 7.97
CA PRO A 34 12.70 11.30 6.60
C PRO A 34 12.18 10.12 5.78
N LEU A 35 11.91 8.98 6.44
CA LEU A 35 11.31 7.83 5.75
C LEU A 35 9.87 8.13 5.35
N GLN A 36 9.09 8.78 6.22
CA GLN A 36 7.73 9.19 5.89
C GLN A 36 7.74 10.18 4.71
N ASP A 37 8.63 11.15 4.74
CA ASP A 37 8.74 12.12 3.66
C ASP A 37 9.14 11.45 2.34
N PHE A 38 10.05 10.50 2.40
CA PHE A 38 10.50 9.74 1.22
C PHE A 38 9.35 8.95 0.61
N VAL A 39 8.57 8.23 1.44
CA VAL A 39 7.43 7.44 0.94
C VAL A 39 6.36 8.34 0.35
N ASN A 40 6.08 9.46 1.00
CA ASN A 40 5.07 10.41 0.49
C ASN A 40 5.48 10.97 -0.86
N GLU A 41 6.76 11.31 -1.04
CA GLU A 41 7.24 11.90 -2.28
C GLU A 41 7.42 10.86 -3.39
N HIS A 42 8.07 9.75 -3.11
CA HIS A 42 8.50 8.82 -4.15
C HIS A 42 7.55 7.65 -4.37
N ALA A 43 6.97 7.09 -3.32
CA ALA A 43 6.02 6.00 -3.50
C ALA A 43 4.64 6.53 -3.85
N TRP A 44 4.08 7.35 -2.98
CA TRP A 44 2.72 7.86 -3.19
C TRP A 44 2.68 8.95 -4.25
N GLY A 45 3.65 9.86 -4.25
CA GLY A 45 3.73 10.93 -5.22
C GLY A 45 4.34 10.53 -6.55
N GLY A 46 5.25 9.55 -6.54
CA GLY A 46 5.98 9.14 -7.72
C GLY A 46 5.39 7.95 -8.46
N VAL A 47 4.72 7.05 -7.76
CA VAL A 47 4.21 5.80 -8.35
C VAL A 47 2.69 5.74 -8.33
N TRP A 48 2.07 5.93 -7.18
CA TRP A 48 0.61 5.81 -7.04
C TRP A 48 -0.17 6.85 -7.84
N THR A 49 0.46 7.96 -8.20
CA THR A 49 -0.14 9.00 -9.03
C THR A 49 -0.10 8.68 -10.53
N ARG A 50 0.64 7.64 -10.94
CA ARG A 50 0.78 7.32 -12.35
C ARG A 50 -0.50 6.72 -12.92
N SER A 51 -0.82 7.08 -14.16
CA SER A 51 -2.04 6.64 -14.84
C SER A 51 -1.92 5.28 -15.53
N GLY A 52 -0.74 4.66 -15.49
CA GLY A 52 -0.49 3.41 -16.22
C GLY A 52 -1.29 2.22 -15.72
N LEU A 53 -1.70 2.24 -14.45
CA LEU A 53 -2.55 1.21 -13.85
C LEU A 53 -3.62 1.88 -13.00
N PRO A 54 -4.83 1.33 -12.96
CA PRO A 54 -5.85 1.79 -12.01
C PRO A 54 -5.39 1.57 -10.56
N ARG A 55 -5.88 2.38 -9.64
CA ARG A 55 -5.56 2.23 -8.22
C ARG A 55 -5.94 0.86 -7.67
N ALA A 56 -7.07 0.32 -8.11
CA ALA A 56 -7.49 -1.02 -7.68
C ALA A 56 -6.45 -2.07 -8.04
N THR A 57 -5.92 -2.01 -9.25
CA THR A 57 -4.86 -2.93 -9.70
C THR A 57 -3.58 -2.74 -8.89
N ARG A 58 -3.20 -1.49 -8.61
CA ARG A 58 -2.02 -1.22 -7.76
C ARG A 58 -2.18 -1.82 -6.37
N SER A 59 -3.39 -1.74 -5.81
CA SER A 59 -3.68 -2.36 -4.52
C SER A 59 -3.48 -3.87 -4.55
N LEU A 60 -3.97 -4.55 -5.58
CA LEU A 60 -3.80 -6.01 -5.68
C LEU A 60 -2.33 -6.40 -5.82
N ILE A 61 -1.56 -5.65 -6.61
CA ILE A 61 -0.12 -5.85 -6.73
C ILE A 61 0.56 -5.67 -5.37
N THR A 62 0.18 -4.64 -4.63
CA THR A 62 0.72 -4.37 -3.30
C THR A 62 0.42 -5.52 -2.34
N LEU A 63 -0.81 -6.05 -2.35
CA LEU A 63 -1.18 -7.18 -1.51
C LEU A 63 -0.33 -8.41 -1.84
N ALA A 64 -0.11 -8.68 -3.12
CA ALA A 64 0.74 -9.79 -3.53
C ALA A 64 2.18 -9.62 -3.05
N ALA A 65 2.74 -8.42 -3.22
CA ALA A 65 4.11 -8.12 -2.79
C ALA A 65 4.26 -8.27 -1.28
N LEU A 66 3.34 -7.71 -0.50
CA LEU A 66 3.40 -7.76 0.97
C LEU A 66 3.23 -9.19 1.49
N THR A 67 2.41 -9.98 0.81
CA THR A 67 2.22 -11.38 1.17
C THR A 67 3.51 -12.16 0.90
N ALA A 68 4.11 -11.97 -0.26
CA ALA A 68 5.36 -12.65 -0.63
C ALA A 68 6.51 -12.25 0.29
N LEU A 69 6.57 -10.99 0.70
CA LEU A 69 7.60 -10.47 1.60
C LEU A 69 7.30 -10.77 3.08
N LYS A 70 6.15 -11.34 3.38
CA LYS A 70 5.72 -11.68 4.74
C LYS A 70 5.65 -10.44 5.65
N CYS A 71 4.93 -9.43 5.20
CA CYS A 71 4.72 -8.16 5.92
C CYS A 71 3.28 -8.06 6.42
N PRO A 72 2.91 -8.78 7.50
CA PRO A 72 1.51 -8.88 7.92
C PRO A 72 0.90 -7.57 8.40
N GLN A 73 1.70 -6.68 9.00
CA GLN A 73 1.18 -5.40 9.49
C GLN A 73 0.79 -4.48 8.32
N GLU A 74 1.69 -4.35 7.35
CA GLU A 74 1.44 -3.54 6.16
C GLU A 74 0.31 -4.14 5.33
N LEU A 75 0.22 -5.48 5.30
CA LEU A 75 -0.84 -6.18 4.57
C LEU A 75 -2.22 -5.78 5.09
N LYS A 76 -2.40 -5.71 6.41
CA LYS A 76 -3.67 -5.31 7.01
C LYS A 76 -4.12 -3.93 6.52
N GLY A 77 -3.21 -2.98 6.55
CA GLY A 77 -3.50 -1.61 6.10
C GLY A 77 -3.86 -1.57 4.62
N HIS A 78 -3.13 -2.33 3.80
CA HIS A 78 -3.36 -2.33 2.36
C HIS A 78 -4.56 -3.16 1.93
N VAL A 79 -5.03 -4.11 2.74
CA VAL A 79 -6.34 -4.75 2.50
C VAL A 79 -7.44 -3.69 2.58
N ARG A 80 -7.40 -2.85 3.60
CA ARG A 80 -8.34 -1.72 3.72
C ARG A 80 -8.19 -0.76 2.54
N GLY A 81 -6.94 -0.46 2.18
CA GLY A 81 -6.67 0.40 1.02
C GLY A 81 -7.22 -0.18 -0.28
N ALA A 82 -7.13 -1.50 -0.45
CA ALA A 82 -7.68 -2.17 -1.63
C ALA A 82 -9.21 -2.01 -1.68
N LEU A 83 -9.88 -2.18 -0.54
CA LEU A 83 -11.33 -1.98 -0.47
C LEU A 83 -11.68 -0.51 -0.76
N ASN A 84 -10.91 0.44 -0.24
CA ASN A 84 -11.10 1.86 -0.52
C ASN A 84 -10.96 2.16 -2.02
N ASN A 85 -10.09 1.44 -2.70
CA ASN A 85 -9.86 1.61 -4.14
C ASN A 85 -10.84 0.82 -5.01
N GLY A 86 -11.83 0.20 -4.40
CA GLY A 86 -12.90 -0.50 -5.12
C GLY A 86 -12.64 -1.96 -5.42
N CYS A 87 -11.59 -2.56 -4.86
CA CYS A 87 -11.38 -3.99 -4.99
C CYS A 87 -12.47 -4.75 -4.24
N THR A 88 -12.93 -5.85 -4.81
CA THR A 88 -13.87 -6.72 -4.14
C THR A 88 -13.16 -7.69 -3.21
N VAL A 89 -13.90 -8.21 -2.22
CA VAL A 89 -13.36 -9.26 -1.34
C VAL A 89 -12.90 -10.46 -2.18
N GLU A 90 -13.65 -10.77 -3.23
CA GLU A 90 -13.28 -11.88 -4.12
C GLU A 90 -11.95 -11.62 -4.82
N GLU A 91 -11.74 -10.41 -5.33
CA GLU A 91 -10.48 -10.05 -5.98
C GLU A 91 -9.30 -10.15 -5.03
N ILE A 92 -9.50 -9.72 -3.79
CA ILE A 92 -8.46 -9.80 -2.75
C ILE A 92 -8.15 -11.27 -2.46
N ARG A 93 -9.17 -12.10 -2.26
CA ARG A 93 -8.99 -13.53 -2.00
C ARG A 93 -8.25 -14.20 -3.14
N GLU A 94 -8.66 -13.94 -4.38
CA GLU A 94 -8.04 -14.55 -5.56
C GLU A 94 -6.59 -14.11 -5.71
N THR A 95 -6.26 -12.87 -5.38
CA THR A 95 -4.90 -12.37 -5.38
C THR A 95 -4.03 -13.14 -4.38
N LEU A 96 -4.54 -13.35 -3.16
CA LEU A 96 -3.81 -14.08 -2.13
C LEU A 96 -3.63 -15.56 -2.51
N LEU A 97 -4.66 -16.18 -3.06
CA LEU A 97 -4.58 -17.56 -3.53
C LEU A 97 -3.53 -17.70 -4.64
N HIS A 98 -3.56 -16.80 -5.59
CA HIS A 98 -2.58 -16.82 -6.68
C HIS A 98 -1.16 -16.64 -6.16
N CYS A 99 -0.98 -15.69 -5.24
CA CYS A 99 0.31 -15.44 -4.60
C CYS A 99 0.81 -16.68 -3.85
N ALA A 100 -0.09 -17.40 -3.17
CA ALA A 100 0.28 -18.59 -2.41
C ALA A 100 0.90 -19.68 -3.30
N VAL A 101 0.41 -19.80 -4.53
CA VAL A 101 0.94 -20.79 -5.48
C VAL A 101 2.38 -20.46 -5.87
N TYR A 102 2.69 -19.20 -6.09
CA TYR A 102 3.98 -18.77 -6.63
C TYR A 102 5.00 -18.33 -5.59
N ALA A 103 4.56 -17.77 -4.49
CA ALA A 103 5.44 -17.16 -3.50
C ALA A 103 5.49 -17.87 -2.15
N LEU A 104 4.35 -18.39 -1.69
CA LEU A 104 4.29 -19.11 -0.41
C LEU A 104 4.44 -20.61 -0.60
N SER A 105 4.39 -21.00 -1.76
CA SER A 105 4.54 -22.29 -2.39
C SER A 105 4.67 -23.54 -1.53
N LEU A 106 5.01 -24.53 -2.24
CA LEU A 106 5.29 -25.89 -1.81
C LEU A 106 6.25 -25.99 -0.63
N ILE A 107 7.04 -24.96 -0.37
CA ILE A 107 7.96 -24.92 0.76
C ILE A 107 7.21 -24.86 2.10
N HIS A 108 6.01 -24.29 2.07
CA HIS A 108 5.23 -24.04 3.29
C HIS A 108 4.00 -24.94 3.41
N ILE A 109 3.83 -25.82 2.47
CA ILE A 109 2.70 -26.77 2.47
C ILE A 109 3.03 -28.02 3.24
#